data_1445b80f347e3adc4420ce8f06d929aa
#
_entry.id   1445b80f347e3adc4420ce8f06d929aa
#
_cell.length_a   1.000
_cell.length_b   1.000
_cell.length_c   1.000
_cell.angle_alpha   90.00
_cell.angle_beta   90.00
_cell.angle_gamma   90.00
#
_symmetry.space_group_name_H-M   'P 1'
#
loop_
_entity.id
_entity.type
_entity.pdbx_description
1 polymer ?
#
loop_
_entity_poly.entity_id
_entity_poly.type
_entity_poly.pdbx_seq_one_letter_code
_entity_poly.pdbx_strand_id
1 'polypeptide(L)'
;VVAPWFVREARFDGEARSLTIQVDFRTGSRFTHPECAGEHPVHDTQSKRYRHLNFFQHECFLEVRVPRVKLPDGSVRLIEPPWAGKLSGFTLLFEALVLCLCREMPFAAVARLVGESWHRVAAIAERYVDLALAKADFSQVRELAIDETSKARGHDYVTIAADSERRAVIFVTETREAAAIER
;
A
#
# COMPACT_ATOMS: atom_id res chain seq x y z
N VAL A 1 -4.53 15.40 10.40
CA VAL A 1 -5.89 14.91 10.17
C VAL A 1 -6.70 16.08 9.65
N VAL A 2 -7.44 15.92 8.54
CA VAL A 2 -8.23 16.96 7.87
C VAL A 2 -9.71 16.72 8.17
N ALA A 3 -10.51 17.80 8.33
CA ALA A 3 -11.97 17.69 8.52
C ALA A 3 -12.59 16.77 7.43
N PRO A 4 -13.62 15.99 7.76
CA PRO A 4 -14.38 15.95 9.02
C PRO A 4 -13.73 15.11 10.14
N TRP A 5 -12.55 14.54 9.91
CA TRP A 5 -11.81 13.71 10.84
C TRP A 5 -11.12 14.53 11.91
N PHE A 6 -11.01 13.98 13.11
CA PHE A 6 -10.28 14.58 14.22
C PHE A 6 -9.65 13.52 15.13
N VAL A 7 -8.60 13.90 15.83
CA VAL A 7 -8.00 13.07 16.88
C VAL A 7 -8.88 13.18 18.13
N ARG A 8 -9.41 12.05 18.57
CA ARG A 8 -10.22 11.96 19.78
C ARG A 8 -9.36 11.82 21.02
N GLU A 9 -8.34 10.96 20.95
CA GLU A 9 -7.45 10.64 22.06
C GLU A 9 -6.11 10.15 21.51
N ALA A 10 -5.03 10.38 22.26
CA ALA A 10 -3.74 9.76 22.05
C ALA A 10 -3.29 9.11 23.36
N ARG A 11 -2.99 7.81 23.31
CA ARG A 11 -2.61 7.03 24.48
C ARG A 11 -1.25 6.36 24.23
N PHE A 12 -0.32 6.58 25.12
CA PHE A 12 0.98 5.91 25.12
C PHE A 12 0.95 4.75 26.12
N ASP A 13 1.32 3.57 25.64
CA ASP A 13 1.54 2.38 26.45
C ASP A 13 3.05 2.22 26.67
N GLY A 14 3.49 2.42 27.93
CA GLY A 14 4.90 2.36 28.30
C GLY A 14 5.45 0.92 28.31
N GLU A 15 4.62 -0.08 28.59
CA GLU A 15 5.03 -1.49 28.58
C GLU A 15 5.13 -2.02 27.15
N ALA A 16 4.12 -1.79 26.33
CA ALA A 16 4.13 -2.15 24.92
C ALA A 16 5.00 -1.23 24.07
N ARG A 17 5.48 -0.11 24.62
CA ARG A 17 6.27 0.92 23.93
C ARG A 17 5.60 1.38 22.62
N SER A 18 4.30 1.64 22.68
CA SER A 18 3.49 2.00 21.53
C SER A 18 2.59 3.19 21.80
N LEU A 19 2.39 4.01 20.76
CA LEU A 19 1.44 5.11 20.74
C LEU A 19 0.20 4.69 19.94
N THR A 20 -0.96 4.78 20.53
CA THR A 20 -2.24 4.60 19.85
C THR A 20 -2.97 5.94 19.76
N ILE A 21 -3.31 6.36 18.55
CA ILE A 21 -4.06 7.57 18.26
C ILE A 21 -5.46 7.19 17.81
N GLN A 22 -6.46 7.52 18.57
CA GLN A 22 -7.85 7.31 18.20
C GLN A 22 -8.33 8.44 17.28
N VAL A 23 -8.79 8.07 16.09
CA VAL A 23 -9.32 9.00 15.09
C VAL A 23 -10.79 8.73 14.88
N ASP A 24 -11.57 9.81 14.91
CA ASP A 24 -13.00 9.78 14.68
C ASP A 24 -13.41 10.87 13.69
N PHE A 25 -14.67 10.91 13.31
CA PHE A 25 -15.24 11.97 12.48
C PHE A 25 -16.45 12.62 13.19
N ARG A 26 -16.74 13.86 12.80
CA ARG A 26 -17.82 14.63 13.42
C ARG A 26 -19.18 14.00 13.15
N THR A 27 -20.05 13.97 14.16
CA THR A 27 -21.45 13.52 14.01
C THR A 27 -22.16 14.33 12.93
N GLY A 28 -22.97 13.66 12.11
CA GLY A 28 -23.66 14.30 10.99
C GLY A 28 -22.80 14.49 9.72
N SER A 29 -21.54 14.09 9.74
CA SER A 29 -20.69 14.13 8.54
C SER A 29 -21.29 13.31 7.41
N ARG A 30 -21.06 13.77 6.20
CA ARG A 30 -21.37 13.07 4.95
C ARG A 30 -20.09 12.80 4.20
N PHE A 31 -20.06 11.74 3.42
CA PHE A 31 -18.85 11.30 2.70
C PHE A 31 -19.15 11.03 1.25
N THR A 32 -18.19 11.36 0.39
CA THR A 32 -18.21 10.97 -1.03
C THR A 32 -17.67 9.55 -1.20
N HIS A 33 -18.16 8.85 -2.22
CA HIS A 33 -17.65 7.54 -2.60
C HIS A 33 -17.31 7.54 -4.11
N PRO A 34 -16.19 6.92 -4.55
CA PRO A 34 -15.76 6.95 -5.96
C PRO A 34 -16.78 6.38 -6.94
N GLU A 35 -17.57 5.39 -6.51
CA GLU A 35 -18.58 4.72 -7.36
C GLU A 35 -19.90 5.51 -7.48
N CYS A 36 -20.08 6.59 -6.71
CA CYS A 36 -21.34 7.32 -6.71
C CYS A 36 -21.12 8.82 -6.48
N ALA A 37 -21.70 9.64 -7.35
CA ALA A 37 -21.63 11.09 -7.19
C ALA A 37 -22.40 11.58 -5.96
N GLY A 38 -21.93 12.69 -5.37
CA GLY A 38 -22.54 13.34 -4.22
C GLY A 38 -22.03 12.84 -2.87
N GLU A 39 -22.60 13.39 -1.82
CA GLU A 39 -22.26 13.07 -0.43
C GLU A 39 -23.36 12.19 0.18
N HIS A 40 -22.95 11.13 0.85
CA HIS A 40 -23.83 10.14 1.45
C HIS A 40 -23.77 10.19 2.97
N PRO A 41 -24.91 10.02 3.68
CA PRO A 41 -24.93 9.93 5.14
C PRO A 41 -24.28 8.64 5.61
N VAL A 42 -23.71 8.67 6.81
CA VAL A 42 -23.17 7.48 7.46
C VAL A 42 -24.29 6.53 7.82
N HIS A 43 -24.19 5.28 7.34
CA HIS A 43 -25.11 4.21 7.68
C HIS A 43 -24.70 3.54 9.00
N ASP A 44 -23.44 3.13 9.11
CA ASP A 44 -22.83 2.59 10.30
C ASP A 44 -21.30 2.78 10.27
N THR A 45 -20.56 2.16 11.19
CA THR A 45 -19.11 2.34 11.30
C THR A 45 -18.42 1.01 11.57
N GLN A 46 -17.17 0.91 11.11
CA GLN A 46 -16.28 -0.20 11.39
C GLN A 46 -14.97 0.31 12.01
N SER A 47 -14.52 -0.30 13.10
CA SER A 47 -13.21 0.01 13.66
C SER A 47 -12.11 -0.63 12.80
N LYS A 48 -11.10 0.16 12.45
CA LYS A 48 -9.89 -0.29 11.76
C LYS A 48 -8.65 0.23 12.47
N ARG A 49 -7.58 -0.58 12.44
CA ARG A 49 -6.27 -0.22 12.98
C ARG A 49 -5.27 -0.14 11.84
N TYR A 50 -4.49 0.95 11.81
CA TYR A 50 -3.46 1.20 10.80
C TYR A 50 -2.12 1.41 11.48
N ARG A 51 -1.09 0.71 11.02
CA ARG A 51 0.28 0.98 11.38
C ARG A 51 0.71 2.30 10.75
N HIS A 52 1.23 3.20 11.57
CA HIS A 52 1.72 4.52 11.15
C HIS A 52 3.23 4.63 11.35
N LEU A 53 3.85 5.72 10.90
CA LEU A 53 5.24 6.02 11.20
C LEU A 53 5.49 5.98 12.71
N ASN A 54 6.66 5.51 13.11
CA ASN A 54 7.04 5.50 14.51
C ASN A 54 6.97 6.92 15.10
N PHE A 55 6.53 6.99 16.33
CA PHE A 55 6.65 8.19 17.14
C PHE A 55 7.95 8.07 17.95
N PHE A 56 8.98 8.80 17.55
CA PHE A 56 10.37 8.53 17.95
C PHE A 56 10.73 7.06 17.64
N GLN A 57 11.17 6.29 18.63
CA GLN A 57 11.48 4.86 18.52
C GLN A 57 10.29 3.93 18.80
N HIS A 58 9.11 4.47 19.09
CA HIS A 58 7.94 3.71 19.49
C HIS A 58 7.00 3.46 18.33
N GLU A 59 6.41 2.28 18.28
CA GLU A 59 5.40 1.98 17.30
C GLU A 59 4.18 2.90 17.43
N CYS A 60 3.63 3.33 16.31
CA CYS A 60 2.44 4.18 16.31
C CYS A 60 1.32 3.53 15.49
N PHE A 61 0.13 3.54 16.06
CA PHE A 61 -1.08 3.00 15.44
C PHE A 61 -2.18 4.05 15.43
N LEU A 62 -2.92 4.10 14.32
CA LEU A 62 -4.19 4.83 14.25
C LEU A 62 -5.33 3.82 14.45
N GLU A 63 -6.14 4.01 15.47
CA GLU A 63 -7.42 3.31 15.63
C GLU A 63 -8.53 4.24 15.16
N VAL A 64 -9.18 3.82 14.07
CA VAL A 64 -10.09 4.68 13.32
C VAL A 64 -11.47 4.08 13.30
N ARG A 65 -12.46 4.86 13.69
CA ARG A 65 -13.87 4.55 13.44
C ARG A 65 -14.20 4.95 12.01
N VAL A 66 -14.14 4.00 11.08
CA VAL A 66 -14.31 4.24 9.65
C VAL A 66 -15.80 4.18 9.29
N PRO A 67 -16.36 5.21 8.63
CA PRO A 67 -17.77 5.20 8.23
C PRO A 67 -18.03 4.26 7.06
N ARG A 68 -19.22 3.63 7.07
CA ARG A 68 -19.80 2.99 5.91
C ARG A 68 -21.03 3.80 5.47
N VAL A 69 -21.15 4.04 4.19
CA VAL A 69 -22.27 4.80 3.60
C VAL A 69 -23.18 3.89 2.80
N LYS A 70 -24.47 4.19 2.80
CA LYS A 70 -25.44 3.50 1.95
C LYS A 70 -25.59 4.29 0.65
N LEU A 71 -25.31 3.63 -0.46
CA LEU A 71 -25.45 4.20 -1.80
C LEU A 71 -26.90 4.11 -2.29
N PRO A 72 -27.29 4.83 -3.37
CA PRO A 72 -28.65 4.83 -3.92
C PRO A 72 -29.12 3.46 -4.40
N ASP A 73 -28.20 2.59 -4.83
CA ASP A 73 -28.47 1.20 -5.23
C ASP A 73 -28.76 0.27 -4.03
N GLY A 74 -28.73 0.81 -2.80
CA GLY A 74 -28.93 0.07 -1.55
C GLY A 74 -27.67 -0.62 -1.01
N SER A 75 -26.56 -0.64 -1.75
CA SER A 75 -25.30 -1.22 -1.28
C SER A 75 -24.66 -0.36 -0.17
N VAL A 76 -23.93 -1.03 0.73
CA VAL A 76 -23.17 -0.36 1.80
C VAL A 76 -21.69 -0.45 1.48
N ARG A 77 -21.02 0.69 1.44
CA ARG A 77 -19.60 0.83 1.09
C ARG A 77 -18.82 1.47 2.21
N LEU A 78 -17.60 0.98 2.40
CA LEU A 78 -16.65 1.55 3.36
C LEU A 78 -15.99 2.79 2.75
N ILE A 79 -15.87 3.85 3.53
CA ILE A 79 -15.12 5.04 3.14
C ILE A 79 -13.65 4.85 3.52
N GLU A 80 -12.76 4.91 2.56
CA GLU A 80 -11.33 4.88 2.85
C GLU A 80 -10.89 6.23 3.42
N PRO A 81 -10.27 6.27 4.63
CA PRO A 81 -9.66 7.49 5.14
C PRO A 81 -8.56 8.01 4.20
N PRO A 82 -8.35 9.32 4.07
CA PRO A 82 -7.39 9.90 3.11
C PRO A 82 -5.93 9.53 3.39
N TRP A 83 -5.63 9.01 4.56
CA TRP A 83 -4.30 8.53 4.93
C TRP A 83 -4.15 7.00 4.86
N ALA A 84 -5.21 6.27 4.51
CA ALA A 84 -5.14 4.82 4.38
C ALA A 84 -4.18 4.41 3.26
N GLY A 85 -3.32 3.45 3.54
CA GLY A 85 -2.41 2.88 2.58
C GLY A 85 -3.10 2.07 1.50
N LYS A 86 -2.35 1.65 0.49
CA LYS A 86 -2.85 0.81 -0.59
C LYS A 86 -2.90 -0.67 -0.20
N LEU A 87 -2.16 -1.03 0.84
CA LEU A 87 -2.27 -2.31 1.52
C LEU A 87 -3.05 -2.13 2.84
N SER A 88 -3.97 -3.04 3.14
CA SER A 88 -4.79 -2.96 4.36
C SER A 88 -3.93 -2.98 5.62
N GLY A 89 -4.27 -2.11 6.57
CA GLY A 89 -3.62 -2.03 7.87
C GLY A 89 -2.40 -1.13 7.96
N PHE A 90 -2.09 -0.37 6.90
CA PHE A 90 -1.02 0.62 6.88
C PHE A 90 -1.53 2.01 6.52
N THR A 91 -0.80 3.04 6.93
CA THR A 91 -1.00 4.39 6.39
C THR A 91 -0.12 4.63 5.18
N LEU A 92 -0.52 5.54 4.29
CA LEU A 92 0.27 5.96 3.12
C LEU A 92 1.69 6.39 3.49
N LEU A 93 1.86 7.09 4.62
CA LEU A 93 3.19 7.53 5.07
C LEU A 93 4.07 6.36 5.51
N PHE A 94 3.49 5.33 6.16
CA PHE A 94 4.25 4.14 6.53
C PHE A 94 4.67 3.36 5.29
N GLU A 95 3.77 3.17 4.32
CA GLU A 95 4.09 2.52 3.04
C GLU A 95 5.17 3.28 2.27
N ALA A 96 5.10 4.62 2.24
CA ALA A 96 6.12 5.45 1.60
C ALA A 96 7.51 5.27 2.25
N LEU A 97 7.58 5.23 3.58
CA LEU A 97 8.82 4.93 4.29
C LEU A 97 9.37 3.56 3.90
N VAL A 98 8.52 2.52 3.91
CA VAL A 98 8.90 1.14 3.53
C VAL A 98 9.47 1.12 2.11
N LEU A 99 8.80 1.76 1.15
CA LEU A 99 9.26 1.82 -0.24
C LEU A 99 10.60 2.55 -0.37
N CYS A 100 10.80 3.66 0.34
CA CYS A 100 12.09 4.36 0.36
C CYS A 100 13.21 3.46 0.87
N LEU A 101 12.97 2.71 1.95
CA LEU A 101 13.95 1.80 2.52
C LEU A 101 14.22 0.59 1.61
N CYS A 102 13.20 0.07 0.93
CA CYS A 102 13.35 -1.06 -0.02
C CYS A 102 14.22 -0.72 -1.24
N ARG A 103 14.43 0.55 -1.54
CA ARG A 103 15.37 0.97 -2.59
C ARG A 103 16.82 0.80 -2.19
N GLU A 104 17.11 0.83 -0.89
CA GLU A 104 18.47 0.88 -0.35
C GLU A 104 18.88 -0.44 0.35
N MET A 105 17.90 -1.27 0.74
CA MET A 105 18.19 -2.47 1.51
C MET A 105 17.20 -3.63 1.24
N PRO A 106 17.61 -4.90 1.47
CA PRO A 106 16.74 -6.05 1.28
C PRO A 106 15.50 -6.03 2.19
N PHE A 107 14.38 -6.60 1.74
CA PHE A 107 13.11 -6.65 2.48
C PHE A 107 13.24 -7.17 3.92
N ALA A 108 14.09 -8.19 4.14
CA ALA A 108 14.33 -8.71 5.49
C ALA A 108 15.01 -7.69 6.42
N ALA A 109 15.87 -6.81 5.90
CA ALA A 109 16.49 -5.73 6.67
C ALA A 109 15.46 -4.63 6.97
N VAL A 110 14.67 -4.23 5.97
CA VAL A 110 13.57 -3.28 6.15
C VAL A 110 12.59 -3.79 7.20
N ALA A 111 12.18 -5.05 7.11
CA ALA A 111 11.23 -5.67 8.03
C ALA A 111 11.69 -5.57 9.50
N ARG A 112 12.98 -5.88 9.76
CA ARG A 112 13.57 -5.72 11.11
C ARG A 112 13.57 -4.27 11.57
N LEU A 113 13.86 -3.34 10.66
CA LEU A 113 13.97 -1.91 10.99
C LEU A 113 12.59 -1.31 11.34
N VAL A 114 11.55 -1.69 10.61
CA VAL A 114 10.20 -1.13 10.80
C VAL A 114 9.31 -1.94 11.75
N GLY A 115 9.79 -3.09 12.26
CA GLY A 115 9.03 -3.96 13.17
C GLY A 115 7.91 -4.75 12.49
N GLU A 116 8.08 -5.12 11.19
CA GLU A 116 7.09 -5.86 10.41
C GLU A 116 7.64 -7.19 9.90
N SER A 117 6.78 -8.08 9.42
CA SER A 117 7.24 -9.27 8.71
C SER A 117 7.73 -8.92 7.31
N TRP A 118 8.72 -9.66 6.81
CA TRP A 118 9.23 -9.43 5.46
C TRP A 118 8.17 -9.66 4.38
N HIS A 119 7.20 -10.56 4.61
CA HIS A 119 6.06 -10.78 3.71
C HIS A 119 5.18 -9.53 3.58
N ARG A 120 4.93 -8.81 4.68
CA ARG A 120 4.15 -7.57 4.63
C ARG A 120 4.93 -6.45 3.94
N VAL A 121 6.24 -6.38 4.14
CA VAL A 121 7.12 -5.45 3.41
C VAL A 121 7.11 -5.76 1.91
N ALA A 122 7.26 -7.03 1.53
CA ALA A 122 7.19 -7.46 0.13
C ALA A 122 5.82 -7.14 -0.48
N ALA A 123 4.72 -7.42 0.23
CA ALA A 123 3.36 -7.14 -0.25
C ALA A 123 3.09 -5.63 -0.47
N ILE A 124 3.69 -4.75 0.35
CA ILE A 124 3.65 -3.31 0.08
C ILE A 124 4.35 -3.01 -1.25
N ALA A 125 5.58 -3.49 -1.44
CA ALA A 125 6.34 -3.24 -2.67
C ALA A 125 5.61 -3.80 -3.90
N GLU A 126 5.15 -5.03 -3.85
CA GLU A 126 4.37 -5.70 -4.90
C GLU A 126 3.14 -4.88 -5.29
N ARG A 127 2.35 -4.44 -4.30
CA ARG A 127 1.15 -3.63 -4.54
C ARG A 127 1.45 -2.33 -5.30
N TYR A 128 2.55 -1.67 -4.99
CA TYR A 128 2.94 -0.43 -5.68
C TYR A 128 3.54 -0.70 -7.06
N VAL A 129 4.23 -1.82 -7.25
CA VAL A 129 4.69 -2.28 -8.57
C VAL A 129 3.48 -2.54 -9.46
N ASP A 130 2.47 -3.29 -9.00
CA ASP A 130 1.23 -3.53 -9.74
C ASP A 130 0.53 -2.23 -10.14
N LEU A 131 0.42 -1.28 -9.21
CA LEU A 131 -0.18 0.03 -9.49
C LEU A 131 0.61 0.84 -10.50
N ALA A 132 1.93 0.72 -10.51
CA ALA A 132 2.80 1.38 -11.48
C ALA A 132 2.68 0.73 -12.86
N LEU A 133 2.71 -0.60 -12.93
CA LEU A 133 2.57 -1.36 -14.17
C LEU A 133 1.20 -1.15 -14.82
N ALA A 134 0.11 -1.10 -14.02
CA ALA A 134 -1.24 -0.82 -14.53
C ALA A 134 -1.38 0.56 -15.19
N LYS A 135 -0.46 1.49 -14.91
CA LYS A 135 -0.42 2.84 -15.49
C LYS A 135 0.73 3.05 -16.45
N ALA A 136 1.60 2.05 -16.62
CA ALA A 136 2.76 2.18 -17.48
C ALA A 136 2.35 2.26 -18.95
N ASP A 137 2.98 3.18 -19.66
CA ASP A 137 2.89 3.30 -21.11
C ASP A 137 4.20 2.82 -21.72
N PHE A 138 4.15 1.68 -22.39
CA PHE A 138 5.31 1.09 -23.07
C PHE A 138 5.36 1.43 -24.56
N SER A 139 4.47 2.25 -25.08
CA SER A 139 4.40 2.64 -26.50
C SER A 139 5.68 3.33 -27.02
N GLN A 140 6.47 3.87 -26.11
CA GLN A 140 7.72 4.58 -26.42
C GLN A 140 8.98 3.72 -26.27
N VAL A 141 8.83 2.42 -25.91
CA VAL A 141 9.97 1.49 -25.85
C VAL A 141 10.40 1.15 -27.27
N ARG A 142 11.66 1.47 -27.61
CA ARG A 142 12.24 1.26 -28.95
C ARG A 142 13.24 0.14 -28.99
N GLU A 143 13.94 -0.09 -27.89
CA GLU A 143 14.99 -1.08 -27.79
C GLU A 143 14.79 -1.91 -26.52
N LEU A 144 14.65 -3.23 -26.71
CA LEU A 144 14.38 -4.18 -25.66
C LEU A 144 15.61 -5.06 -25.43
N ALA A 145 16.14 -5.04 -24.22
CA ALA A 145 17.11 -6.01 -23.75
C ALA A 145 16.40 -7.14 -23.01
N ILE A 146 16.73 -8.38 -23.36
CA ILE A 146 16.16 -9.56 -22.70
C ILE A 146 17.32 -10.38 -22.14
N ASP A 147 17.20 -10.77 -20.86
CA ASP A 147 18.17 -11.58 -20.16
C ASP A 147 17.49 -12.62 -19.28
N GLU A 148 18.17 -13.74 -19.04
CA GLU A 148 17.72 -14.80 -18.14
C GLU A 148 18.66 -14.87 -16.94
N THR A 149 18.10 -14.83 -15.74
CA THR A 149 18.88 -14.99 -14.51
C THR A 149 18.31 -16.08 -13.62
N SER A 150 19.20 -16.77 -12.87
CA SER A 150 18.76 -17.80 -11.94
C SER A 150 18.18 -17.20 -10.67
N LYS A 151 16.96 -17.63 -10.33
CA LYS A 151 16.23 -17.23 -9.11
C LYS A 151 16.73 -18.00 -7.87
N ALA A 152 17.18 -19.25 -8.06
CA ALA A 152 17.63 -20.12 -6.97
C ALA A 152 18.64 -21.17 -7.50
N ARG A 153 19.24 -21.95 -6.58
CA ARG A 153 20.03 -23.13 -6.96
C ARG A 153 19.11 -24.14 -7.65
N GLY A 154 19.47 -24.54 -8.87
CA GLY A 154 18.69 -25.41 -9.74
C GLY A 154 18.39 -24.74 -11.06
N HIS A 155 17.35 -25.17 -11.75
CA HIS A 155 16.97 -24.67 -13.07
C HIS A 155 15.81 -23.64 -12.99
N ASP A 156 15.67 -22.94 -11.87
CA ASP A 156 14.69 -21.88 -11.70
C ASP A 156 15.25 -20.57 -12.25
N TYR A 157 14.77 -20.18 -13.42
CA TYR A 157 15.15 -18.94 -14.10
C TYR A 157 13.97 -17.98 -14.17
N VAL A 158 14.30 -16.70 -14.21
CA VAL A 158 13.39 -15.65 -14.58
C VAL A 158 13.91 -14.96 -15.83
N THR A 159 13.02 -14.66 -16.76
CA THR A 159 13.31 -13.83 -17.92
C THR A 159 12.98 -12.39 -17.57
N ILE A 160 13.93 -11.50 -17.82
CA ILE A 160 13.82 -10.07 -17.55
C ILE A 160 13.83 -9.34 -18.89
N ALA A 161 12.85 -8.51 -19.15
CA ALA A 161 12.84 -7.58 -20.26
C ALA A 161 13.02 -6.14 -19.75
N ALA A 162 13.94 -5.42 -20.34
CA ALA A 162 14.28 -4.05 -19.96
C ALA A 162 14.31 -3.13 -21.18
N ASP A 163 13.86 -1.89 -20.96
CA ASP A 163 14.09 -0.78 -21.89
C ASP A 163 15.57 -0.39 -21.80
N SER A 164 16.35 -0.64 -22.89
CA SER A 164 17.78 -0.37 -22.93
C SER A 164 18.11 1.12 -22.86
N GLU A 165 17.29 1.98 -23.46
CA GLU A 165 17.49 3.44 -23.46
C GLU A 165 17.27 4.02 -22.07
N ARG A 166 16.17 3.61 -21.40
CA ARG A 166 15.80 4.10 -20.07
C ARG A 166 16.50 3.35 -18.94
N ARG A 167 17.16 2.23 -19.23
CA ARG A 167 17.79 1.31 -18.25
C ARG A 167 16.82 0.89 -17.16
N ALA A 168 15.60 0.53 -17.54
CA ALA A 168 14.52 0.19 -16.63
C ALA A 168 13.95 -1.18 -16.97
N VAL A 169 13.80 -2.04 -15.97
CA VAL A 169 13.08 -3.31 -16.12
C VAL A 169 11.59 -2.98 -16.32
N ILE A 170 11.01 -3.53 -17.38
CA ILE A 170 9.61 -3.32 -17.75
C ILE A 170 8.76 -4.57 -17.56
N PHE A 171 9.38 -5.75 -17.58
CA PHE A 171 8.68 -7.02 -17.42
C PHE A 171 9.59 -8.09 -16.83
N VAL A 172 9.03 -8.96 -15.98
CA VAL A 172 9.71 -10.14 -15.42
C VAL A 172 8.74 -11.31 -15.46
N THR A 173 9.20 -12.47 -15.94
CA THR A 173 8.38 -13.68 -15.97
C THR A 173 9.18 -14.89 -15.50
N GLU A 174 8.50 -15.87 -14.90
CA GLU A 174 9.08 -17.14 -14.44
C GLU A 174 9.20 -18.18 -15.57
N THR A 175 8.79 -17.84 -16.79
CA THR A 175 8.82 -18.77 -17.93
C THR A 175 9.95 -18.46 -18.90
N ARG A 176 10.54 -19.53 -19.49
CA ARG A 176 11.49 -19.45 -20.58
C ARG A 176 10.85 -19.40 -21.97
N GLU A 177 9.53 -19.38 -22.05
CA GLU A 177 8.83 -19.49 -23.33
C GLU A 177 8.70 -18.12 -24.01
N ALA A 178 9.03 -18.06 -25.29
CA ALA A 178 8.86 -16.88 -26.13
C ALA A 178 7.41 -16.34 -26.10
N ALA A 179 6.42 -17.21 -25.91
CA ALA A 179 5.00 -16.87 -25.73
C ALA A 179 4.71 -15.97 -24.52
N ALA A 180 5.64 -15.86 -23.56
CA ALA A 180 5.48 -14.95 -22.42
C ALA A 180 5.79 -13.48 -22.78
N ILE A 181 6.48 -13.25 -23.89
CA ILE A 181 6.89 -11.93 -24.38
C ILE A 181 5.88 -11.38 -25.39
N GLU A 182 5.02 -12.23 -25.97
CA GLU A 182 4.01 -11.88 -26.96
C GLU A 182 2.69 -11.35 -26.35
N ARG A 183 2.57 -11.19 -25.04
CA ARG A 183 1.43 -10.60 -24.30
C ARG A 183 1.67 -9.16 -23.92
#